data_94bb0f1e81f7134fc181b7c8d2a10879
#
_entry.id   94bb0f1e81f7134fc181b7c8d2a10879
#
_cell.length_a   1.000
_cell.length_b   1.000
_cell.length_c   1.000
_cell.angle_alpha   90.00
_cell.angle_beta   90.00
_cell.angle_gamma   90.00
#
_symmetry.space_group_name_H-M   'P 1'
#
loop_
_entity.id
_entity.type
_entity.pdbx_description
1 polymer ?
#
loop_
_entity_poly.entity_id
_entity_poly.type
_entity_poly.pdbx_seq_one_letter_code
_entity_poly.pdbx_strand_id
1 'polypeptide(L)'
;FEKPDSGRVILDGMDITNLEPFDRPLNYMFQSYALFPHLNVFNNLAFGIKENFTQKEIEINVRNIAELLSIEHLLNRRIKQLSGGEQQRVALGRCLIKKPKLLLLDEPLAALDKKLRSKTQLELTTLQKKLKITFVFVTHDQEEAMSLSDRMAIMKNGLILECSSPEEIYENPKSLYTANFIGIANIIEIYKKDENFYSDDLGINFKLNKELKNTKTNILLRPEKIKIQSINNLKTSSFNSFSGEILEKSYLGSFTRYEIKIKNMIISVLDQNFNSNSNYNFPKGEKVICSWESESIKVLED
;
A
#
# COMPACT_ATOMS: atom_id res chain seq x y z
N PHE A 1 -4.72 5.98 24.40
CA PHE A 1 -4.14 6.67 25.57
C PHE A 1 -4.52 8.14 25.59
N GLU A 2 -4.56 8.80 24.43
CA GLU A 2 -5.02 10.16 24.31
C GLU A 2 -6.54 10.21 24.17
N LYS A 3 -7.18 11.23 24.76
CA LYS A 3 -8.60 11.51 24.58
C LYS A 3 -8.75 12.51 23.43
N PRO A 4 -9.76 12.35 22.54
CA PRO A 4 -10.00 13.36 21.52
C PRO A 4 -10.46 14.68 22.17
N ASP A 5 -9.96 15.82 21.67
CA ASP A 5 -10.39 17.14 22.12
C ASP A 5 -11.86 17.41 21.76
N SER A 6 -12.33 16.81 20.68
CA SER A 6 -13.71 16.87 20.23
C SER A 6 -14.11 15.65 19.41
N GLY A 7 -15.40 15.42 19.24
CA GLY A 7 -15.93 14.29 18.51
C GLY A 7 -16.09 13.03 19.34
N ARG A 8 -16.39 11.90 18.69
CA ARG A 8 -16.65 10.61 19.32
C ARG A 8 -15.99 9.47 18.57
N VAL A 9 -15.57 8.45 19.29
CA VAL A 9 -15.08 7.18 18.73
C VAL A 9 -16.17 6.14 18.91
N ILE A 10 -16.74 5.66 17.81
CA ILE A 10 -17.82 4.68 17.82
C ILE A 10 -17.32 3.36 17.24
N LEU A 11 -17.51 2.26 17.96
CA LEU A 11 -17.19 0.91 17.49
C LEU A 11 -18.45 0.05 17.58
N ASP A 12 -18.93 -0.45 16.45
CA ASP A 12 -20.12 -1.31 16.35
C ASP A 12 -21.34 -0.69 17.06
N GLY A 13 -21.57 0.62 16.81
CA GLY A 13 -22.67 1.39 17.41
C GLY A 13 -22.47 1.83 18.86
N MET A 14 -21.41 1.37 19.53
CA MET A 14 -21.09 1.73 20.91
C MET A 14 -20.11 2.92 20.94
N ASP A 15 -20.42 3.94 21.72
CA ASP A 15 -19.48 5.04 22.01
C ASP A 15 -18.42 4.55 22.99
N ILE A 16 -17.17 4.47 22.53
CA ILE A 16 -16.01 4.02 23.29
C ILE A 16 -15.06 5.16 23.66
N THR A 17 -15.47 6.41 23.43
CA THR A 17 -14.62 7.61 23.61
C THR A 17 -14.01 7.69 25.00
N ASN A 18 -14.83 7.48 26.03
CA ASN A 18 -14.43 7.61 27.43
C ASN A 18 -14.14 6.28 28.13
N LEU A 19 -14.21 5.15 27.40
CA LEU A 19 -13.86 3.85 27.97
C LEU A 19 -12.35 3.76 28.18
N GLU A 20 -11.95 3.17 29.29
CA GLU A 20 -10.55 2.83 29.53
C GLU A 20 -10.06 1.81 28.48
N PRO A 21 -8.75 1.80 28.14
CA PRO A 21 -8.22 0.93 27.09
C PRO A 21 -8.55 -0.56 27.27
N PHE A 22 -8.60 -1.06 28.52
CA PHE A 22 -8.88 -2.47 28.82
C PHE A 22 -10.37 -2.84 28.69
N ASP A 23 -11.28 -1.85 28.76
CA ASP A 23 -12.74 -2.03 28.60
C ASP A 23 -13.19 -1.94 27.14
N ARG A 24 -12.32 -1.47 26.26
CA ARG A 24 -12.66 -1.35 24.82
C ARG A 24 -12.66 -2.73 24.15
N PRO A 25 -13.68 -3.06 23.33
CA PRO A 25 -13.78 -4.35 22.64
C PRO A 25 -12.85 -4.43 21.42
N LEU A 26 -11.62 -3.96 21.58
CA LEU A 26 -10.56 -3.98 20.57
C LEU A 26 -9.24 -4.40 21.18
N ASN A 27 -8.33 -4.89 20.37
CA ASN A 27 -6.95 -5.16 20.77
C ASN A 27 -5.96 -4.45 19.85
N TYR A 28 -4.79 -4.16 20.40
CA TYR A 28 -3.73 -3.43 19.75
C TYR A 28 -2.46 -4.28 19.70
N MET A 29 -1.88 -4.44 18.53
CA MET A 29 -0.58 -5.06 18.34
C MET A 29 0.46 -3.98 18.03
N PHE A 30 1.41 -3.83 18.95
CA PHE A 30 2.49 -2.85 18.83
C PHE A 30 3.54 -3.30 17.82
N GLN A 31 4.23 -2.33 17.22
CA GLN A 31 5.35 -2.55 16.29
C GLN A 31 6.45 -3.48 16.89
N SER A 32 6.76 -3.33 18.18
CA SER A 32 7.72 -4.16 18.90
C SER A 32 7.15 -5.48 19.41
N TYR A 33 5.88 -5.82 19.02
CA TYR A 33 5.12 -6.98 19.48
C TYR A 33 4.79 -6.97 20.99
N ALA A 34 5.53 -6.24 21.81
CA ALA A 34 5.39 -6.10 23.25
C ALA A 34 5.16 -7.44 23.99
N LEU A 35 5.84 -8.50 23.57
CA LEU A 35 5.76 -9.82 24.22
C LEU A 35 6.45 -9.78 25.58
N PHE A 36 5.93 -10.55 26.54
CA PHE A 36 6.52 -10.70 27.86
C PHE A 36 7.74 -11.63 27.81
N PRO A 37 8.99 -11.14 27.90
CA PRO A 37 10.18 -11.95 27.66
C PRO A 37 10.47 -12.98 28.74
N HIS A 38 9.91 -12.81 29.93
CA HIS A 38 10.04 -13.73 31.07
C HIS A 38 9.04 -14.89 31.02
N LEU A 39 8.00 -14.80 30.18
CA LEU A 39 6.99 -15.83 30.00
C LEU A 39 7.31 -16.68 28.74
N ASN A 40 6.87 -17.96 28.76
CA ASN A 40 6.84 -18.78 27.55
C ASN A 40 5.66 -18.38 26.64
N VAL A 41 5.56 -19.02 25.46
CA VAL A 41 4.50 -18.76 24.48
C VAL A 41 3.11 -19.01 25.08
N PHE A 42 2.91 -20.16 25.74
CA PHE A 42 1.64 -20.49 26.39
C PHE A 42 1.18 -19.37 27.33
N ASN A 43 2.05 -18.91 28.23
CA ASN A 43 1.72 -17.89 29.20
C ASN A 43 1.56 -16.50 28.57
N ASN A 44 2.25 -16.19 27.48
CA ASN A 44 2.00 -14.99 26.70
C ASN A 44 0.59 -14.98 26.09
N LEU A 45 0.15 -16.08 25.49
CA LEU A 45 -1.19 -16.24 24.94
C LEU A 45 -2.26 -16.18 26.05
N ALA A 46 -2.05 -16.92 27.14
CA ALA A 46 -2.99 -17.00 28.25
C ALA A 46 -3.17 -15.67 29.01
N PHE A 47 -2.18 -14.77 28.93
CA PHE A 47 -2.13 -13.56 29.79
C PHE A 47 -3.43 -12.76 29.80
N GLY A 48 -4.02 -12.55 28.64
CA GLY A 48 -5.21 -11.71 28.49
C GLY A 48 -6.52 -12.35 28.95
N ILE A 49 -6.53 -13.65 29.31
CA ILE A 49 -7.75 -14.39 29.66
C ILE A 49 -7.68 -15.05 31.06
N LYS A 50 -6.55 -14.91 31.78
CA LYS A 50 -6.33 -15.58 33.06
C LYS A 50 -7.34 -15.28 34.12
N GLU A 51 -7.89 -14.07 34.18
CA GLU A 51 -8.81 -13.63 35.21
C GLU A 51 -10.26 -14.06 34.99
N ASN A 52 -10.61 -14.37 33.71
CA ASN A 52 -12.00 -14.59 33.34
C ASN A 52 -12.34 -16.06 33.02
N PHE A 53 -11.35 -16.96 33.04
CA PHE A 53 -11.52 -18.35 32.62
C PHE A 53 -10.86 -19.32 33.59
N THR A 54 -11.42 -20.51 33.71
CA THR A 54 -10.82 -21.62 34.44
C THR A 54 -9.55 -22.12 33.75
N GLN A 55 -8.66 -22.79 34.50
CA GLN A 55 -7.41 -23.34 33.94
C GLN A 55 -7.66 -24.26 32.73
N LYS A 56 -8.72 -25.07 32.75
CA LYS A 56 -9.09 -25.97 31.65
C LYS A 56 -9.55 -25.20 30.40
N GLU A 57 -10.31 -24.14 30.59
CA GLU A 57 -10.77 -23.27 29.48
C GLU A 57 -9.60 -22.49 28.88
N ILE A 58 -8.66 -22.00 29.73
CA ILE A 58 -7.44 -21.34 29.28
C ILE A 58 -6.64 -22.27 28.38
N GLU A 59 -6.44 -23.52 28.80
CA GLU A 59 -5.68 -24.50 28.01
C GLU A 59 -6.34 -24.75 26.64
N ILE A 60 -7.67 -24.94 26.62
CA ILE A 60 -8.43 -25.12 25.37
C ILE A 60 -8.29 -23.90 24.46
N ASN A 61 -8.51 -22.68 24.98
CA ASN A 61 -8.43 -21.45 24.19
C ASN A 61 -7.02 -21.22 23.64
N VAL A 62 -5.99 -21.46 24.46
CA VAL A 62 -4.59 -21.31 24.02
C VAL A 62 -4.25 -22.31 22.90
N ARG A 63 -4.66 -23.59 23.04
CA ARG A 63 -4.42 -24.60 22.00
C ARG A 63 -5.13 -24.25 20.70
N ASN A 64 -6.39 -23.82 20.77
CA ASN A 64 -7.16 -23.41 19.57
C ASN A 64 -6.50 -22.23 18.84
N ILE A 65 -6.01 -21.23 19.56
CA ILE A 65 -5.28 -20.09 18.96
C ILE A 65 -3.92 -20.53 18.42
N ALA A 66 -3.20 -21.42 19.13
CA ALA A 66 -1.92 -21.92 18.71
C ALA A 66 -2.05 -22.75 17.41
N GLU A 67 -3.06 -23.59 17.30
CA GLU A 67 -3.40 -24.35 16.09
C GLU A 67 -3.73 -23.40 14.93
N LEU A 68 -4.62 -22.41 15.16
CA LEU A 68 -5.01 -21.43 14.17
C LEU A 68 -3.81 -20.71 13.54
N LEU A 69 -2.78 -20.43 14.35
CA LEU A 69 -1.55 -19.71 13.97
C LEU A 69 -0.37 -20.64 13.66
N SER A 70 -0.56 -21.98 13.73
CA SER A 70 0.47 -22.99 13.49
C SER A 70 1.70 -22.83 14.42
N ILE A 71 1.48 -22.53 15.71
CA ILE A 71 2.51 -22.32 16.72
C ILE A 71 2.40 -23.28 17.92
N GLU A 72 1.65 -24.39 17.83
CA GLU A 72 1.46 -25.35 18.92
C GLU A 72 2.79 -25.93 19.42
N HIS A 73 3.72 -26.21 18.49
CA HIS A 73 5.05 -26.74 18.78
C HIS A 73 5.94 -25.76 19.54
N LEU A 74 5.52 -24.47 19.65
CA LEU A 74 6.26 -23.42 20.31
C LEU A 74 5.77 -23.12 21.73
N LEU A 75 4.64 -23.68 22.17
CA LEU A 75 3.96 -23.31 23.42
C LEU A 75 4.87 -23.28 24.66
N ASN A 76 5.83 -24.19 24.74
CA ASN A 76 6.77 -24.27 25.86
C ASN A 76 8.03 -23.42 25.68
N ARG A 77 8.27 -22.83 24.48
CA ARG A 77 9.47 -22.04 24.21
C ARG A 77 9.39 -20.66 24.86
N ARG A 78 10.55 -20.11 25.20
CA ARG A 78 10.69 -18.71 25.64
C ARG A 78 10.75 -17.80 24.42
N ILE A 79 10.30 -16.55 24.57
CA ILE A 79 10.22 -15.58 23.46
C ILE A 79 11.58 -15.35 22.78
N LYS A 80 12.68 -15.33 23.54
CA LYS A 80 14.06 -15.16 23.00
C LYS A 80 14.52 -16.30 22.07
N GLN A 81 13.83 -17.44 22.07
CA GLN A 81 14.16 -18.61 21.24
C GLN A 81 13.38 -18.62 19.91
N LEU A 82 12.54 -17.61 19.67
CA LEU A 82 11.67 -17.50 18.52
C LEU A 82 12.28 -16.59 17.46
N SER A 83 12.08 -16.95 16.19
CA SER A 83 12.30 -16.04 15.05
C SER A 83 11.32 -14.86 15.08
N GLY A 84 11.62 -13.78 14.34
CA GLY A 84 10.75 -12.62 14.26
C GLY A 84 9.32 -12.93 13.82
N GLY A 85 9.15 -13.81 12.81
CA GLY A 85 7.84 -14.26 12.35
C GLY A 85 7.08 -15.10 13.39
N GLU A 86 7.79 -15.95 14.17
CA GLU A 86 7.17 -16.70 15.26
C GLU A 86 6.73 -15.75 16.41
N GLN A 87 7.55 -14.75 16.75
CA GLN A 87 7.18 -13.73 17.74
C GLN A 87 5.95 -12.94 17.28
N GLN A 88 5.87 -12.58 16.02
CA GLN A 88 4.71 -11.92 15.45
C GLN A 88 3.44 -12.75 15.59
N ARG A 89 3.48 -14.05 15.25
CA ARG A 89 2.33 -14.95 15.41
C ARG A 89 1.90 -15.09 16.87
N VAL A 90 2.85 -15.14 17.80
CA VAL A 90 2.54 -15.15 19.25
C VAL A 90 1.85 -13.84 19.66
N ALA A 91 2.35 -12.69 19.20
CA ALA A 91 1.73 -11.39 19.50
C ALA A 91 0.30 -11.29 18.93
N LEU A 92 0.13 -11.75 17.68
CA LEU A 92 -1.18 -11.82 17.03
C LEU A 92 -2.12 -12.76 17.81
N GLY A 93 -1.66 -13.92 18.24
CA GLY A 93 -2.43 -14.86 19.06
C GLY A 93 -2.88 -14.26 20.38
N ARG A 94 -1.99 -13.50 21.04
CA ARG A 94 -2.32 -12.76 22.27
C ARG A 94 -3.42 -11.72 22.05
N CYS A 95 -3.42 -11.08 20.90
CA CYS A 95 -4.48 -10.15 20.54
C CYS A 95 -5.81 -10.85 20.21
N LEU A 96 -5.75 -11.99 19.52
CA LEU A 96 -6.94 -12.71 19.02
C LEU A 96 -7.64 -13.54 20.11
N ILE A 97 -6.92 -14.01 21.14
CA ILE A 97 -7.49 -14.91 22.15
C ILE A 97 -8.66 -14.29 22.91
N LYS A 98 -8.70 -12.96 23.01
CA LYS A 98 -9.83 -12.21 23.60
C LYS A 98 -11.04 -12.08 22.67
N LYS A 99 -10.95 -12.56 21.42
CA LYS A 99 -11.99 -12.44 20.39
C LYS A 99 -12.47 -11.00 20.19
N PRO A 100 -11.56 -10.04 19.90
CA PRO A 100 -11.92 -8.63 19.74
C PRO A 100 -12.81 -8.41 18.52
N LYS A 101 -13.62 -7.33 18.52
CA LYS A 101 -14.37 -6.89 17.34
C LYS A 101 -13.49 -6.17 16.31
N LEU A 102 -12.41 -5.54 16.77
CA LEU A 102 -11.46 -4.77 15.98
C LEU A 102 -10.04 -5.09 16.43
N LEU A 103 -9.15 -5.33 15.48
CA LEU A 103 -7.72 -5.47 15.70
C LEU A 103 -6.96 -4.32 15.06
N LEU A 104 -6.24 -3.56 15.89
CA LEU A 104 -5.34 -2.50 15.44
C LEU A 104 -3.92 -3.07 15.33
N LEU A 105 -3.26 -2.86 14.19
CA LEU A 105 -1.95 -3.39 13.87
C LEU A 105 -1.04 -2.22 13.45
N ASP A 106 -0.02 -1.95 14.26
CA ASP A 106 0.93 -0.87 14.02
C ASP A 106 2.21 -1.44 13.40
N GLU A 107 2.43 -1.14 12.12
CA GLU A 107 3.55 -1.63 11.32
C GLU A 107 3.84 -3.14 11.49
N PRO A 108 2.84 -4.01 11.33
CA PRO A 108 2.96 -5.41 11.74
C PRO A 108 4.03 -6.20 10.98
N LEU A 109 4.46 -5.74 9.82
CA LEU A 109 5.40 -6.45 8.92
C LEU A 109 6.76 -5.74 8.79
N ALA A 110 6.98 -4.60 9.47
CA ALA A 110 8.18 -3.79 9.31
C ALA A 110 9.49 -4.53 9.65
N ALA A 111 9.45 -5.46 10.60
CA ALA A 111 10.63 -6.22 11.06
C ALA A 111 10.98 -7.44 10.20
N LEU A 112 10.23 -7.70 9.11
CA LEU A 112 10.38 -8.91 8.29
C LEU A 112 11.16 -8.63 7.00
N ASP A 113 11.98 -9.61 6.58
CA ASP A 113 12.57 -9.60 5.24
C ASP A 113 11.50 -9.76 4.14
N LYS A 114 11.83 -9.39 2.90
CA LYS A 114 10.88 -9.35 1.77
C LYS A 114 10.15 -10.68 1.53
N LYS A 115 10.85 -11.82 1.63
CA LYS A 115 10.25 -13.14 1.36
C LYS A 115 9.28 -13.55 2.48
N LEU A 116 9.71 -13.34 3.73
CA LEU A 116 8.88 -13.63 4.90
C LEU A 116 7.68 -12.68 4.97
N ARG A 117 7.87 -11.40 4.60
CA ARG A 117 6.81 -10.38 4.53
C ARG A 117 5.69 -10.82 3.59
N SER A 118 5.99 -11.17 2.33
CA SER A 118 4.97 -11.62 1.36
C SER A 118 4.21 -12.86 1.84
N LYS A 119 4.89 -13.81 2.48
CA LYS A 119 4.24 -14.97 3.07
C LYS A 119 3.29 -14.58 4.20
N THR A 120 3.73 -13.71 5.10
CA THR A 120 2.94 -13.27 6.26
C THR A 120 1.75 -12.41 5.83
N GLN A 121 1.87 -11.60 4.77
CA GLN A 121 0.76 -10.88 4.17
C GLN A 121 -0.38 -11.83 3.77
N LEU A 122 -0.06 -12.89 3.04
CA LEU A 122 -1.05 -13.89 2.64
C LEU A 122 -1.68 -14.60 3.85
N GLU A 123 -0.88 -14.92 4.87
CA GLU A 123 -1.36 -15.53 6.11
C GLU A 123 -2.33 -14.60 6.85
N LEU A 124 -2.00 -13.30 6.98
CA LEU A 124 -2.86 -12.30 7.62
C LEU A 124 -4.18 -12.10 6.89
N THR A 125 -4.15 -12.01 5.54
CA THR A 125 -5.37 -11.90 4.73
C THR A 125 -6.26 -13.14 4.89
N THR A 126 -5.67 -14.34 4.86
CA THR A 126 -6.40 -15.59 5.06
C THR A 126 -7.02 -15.67 6.44
N LEU A 127 -6.27 -15.26 7.46
CA LEU A 127 -6.73 -15.23 8.84
C LEU A 127 -7.89 -14.24 9.05
N GLN A 128 -7.77 -13.03 8.50
CA GLN A 128 -8.81 -12.00 8.55
C GLN A 128 -10.13 -12.52 7.97
N LYS A 129 -10.07 -13.13 6.76
CA LYS A 129 -11.24 -13.74 6.10
C LYS A 129 -11.87 -14.87 6.92
N LYS A 130 -11.02 -15.72 7.54
CA LYS A 130 -11.48 -16.84 8.38
C LYS A 130 -12.17 -16.37 9.66
N LEU A 131 -11.62 -15.33 10.30
CA LEU A 131 -12.12 -14.81 11.57
C LEU A 131 -13.27 -13.82 11.42
N LYS A 132 -13.40 -13.19 10.25
CA LYS A 132 -14.38 -12.11 9.96
C LYS A 132 -14.28 -10.95 10.94
N ILE A 133 -13.07 -10.62 11.38
CA ILE A 133 -12.77 -9.48 12.28
C ILE A 133 -12.29 -8.32 11.41
N THR A 134 -12.63 -7.10 11.78
CA THR A 134 -12.07 -5.90 11.14
C THR A 134 -10.64 -5.70 11.60
N PHE A 135 -9.71 -5.55 10.63
CA PHE A 135 -8.32 -5.16 10.88
C PHE A 135 -8.11 -3.71 10.43
N VAL A 136 -7.42 -2.93 11.25
CA VAL A 136 -6.92 -1.62 10.87
C VAL A 136 -5.41 -1.66 10.95
N PHE A 137 -4.75 -1.48 9.81
CA PHE A 137 -3.28 -1.43 9.70
C PHE A 137 -2.82 0.02 9.64
N VAL A 138 -1.74 0.32 10.34
CA VAL A 138 -0.94 1.51 10.10
C VAL A 138 0.37 1.04 9.50
N THR A 139 0.73 1.54 8.31
CA THR A 139 1.98 1.20 7.65
C THR A 139 2.49 2.38 6.83
N HIS A 140 3.80 2.46 6.66
CA HIS A 140 4.45 3.36 5.71
C HIS A 140 4.80 2.65 4.39
N ASP A 141 4.57 1.33 4.29
CA ASP A 141 4.82 0.54 3.10
C ASP A 141 3.57 0.53 2.20
N GLN A 142 3.70 1.12 1.01
CA GLN A 142 2.59 1.25 0.06
C GLN A 142 2.15 -0.12 -0.51
N GLU A 143 3.11 -1.04 -0.74
CA GLU A 143 2.78 -2.38 -1.24
C GLU A 143 1.96 -3.16 -0.21
N GLU A 144 2.26 -2.99 1.09
CA GLU A 144 1.45 -3.57 2.17
C GLU A 144 0.04 -2.99 2.17
N ALA A 145 -0.09 -1.67 2.16
CA ALA A 145 -1.38 -1.00 2.18
C ALA A 145 -2.25 -1.43 0.99
N MET A 146 -1.66 -1.48 -0.22
CA MET A 146 -2.38 -1.85 -1.44
C MET A 146 -2.77 -3.34 -1.49
N SER A 147 -1.91 -4.24 -0.97
CA SER A 147 -2.13 -5.69 -1.08
C SER A 147 -3.04 -6.27 0.02
N LEU A 148 -3.10 -5.62 1.19
CA LEU A 148 -3.78 -6.17 2.37
C LEU A 148 -5.15 -5.55 2.63
N SER A 149 -5.42 -4.33 2.14
CA SER A 149 -6.61 -3.60 2.55
C SER A 149 -7.75 -3.66 1.54
N ASP A 150 -8.98 -3.76 2.04
CA ASP A 150 -10.19 -3.53 1.24
C ASP A 150 -10.44 -2.03 1.05
N ARG A 151 -9.98 -1.21 2.01
CA ARG A 151 -10.02 0.26 1.97
C ARG A 151 -8.74 0.83 2.55
N MET A 152 -8.24 1.87 1.93
CA MET A 152 -7.01 2.57 2.31
C MET A 152 -7.30 4.06 2.56
N ALA A 153 -6.68 4.64 3.58
CA ALA A 153 -6.76 6.06 3.87
C ALA A 153 -5.38 6.70 3.77
N ILE A 154 -5.30 7.80 3.04
CA ILE A 154 -4.07 8.61 2.93
C ILE A 154 -4.15 9.74 3.94
N MET A 155 -3.16 9.78 4.85
CA MET A 155 -3.05 10.82 5.87
C MET A 155 -1.92 11.80 5.57
N LYS A 156 -2.18 13.08 5.82
CA LYS A 156 -1.17 14.15 5.75
C LYS A 156 -1.48 15.19 6.83
N ASN A 157 -0.49 15.53 7.63
CA ASN A 157 -0.59 16.56 8.68
C ASN A 157 -1.81 16.36 9.61
N GLY A 158 -2.08 15.11 10.01
CA GLY A 158 -3.19 14.77 10.89
C GLY A 158 -4.57 14.71 10.24
N LEU A 159 -4.67 14.97 8.93
CA LEU A 159 -5.93 14.93 8.18
C LEU A 159 -5.97 13.71 7.26
N ILE A 160 -7.15 13.10 7.13
CA ILE A 160 -7.43 12.11 6.09
C ILE A 160 -7.75 12.87 4.80
N LEU A 161 -6.85 12.81 3.82
CA LEU A 161 -7.05 13.45 2.52
C LEU A 161 -7.98 12.64 1.63
N GLU A 162 -7.85 11.33 1.66
CA GLU A 162 -8.59 10.42 0.81
C GLU A 162 -8.78 9.07 1.50
N CYS A 163 -9.93 8.43 1.27
CA CYS A 163 -10.22 7.08 1.76
C CYS A 163 -11.08 6.34 0.73
N SER A 164 -10.50 5.31 0.08
CA SER A 164 -11.18 4.52 -0.94
C SER A 164 -10.56 3.12 -1.05
N SER A 165 -10.94 2.34 -2.07
CA SER A 165 -10.21 1.11 -2.40
C SER A 165 -8.78 1.42 -2.85
N PRO A 166 -7.81 0.51 -2.67
CA PRO A 166 -6.44 0.71 -3.16
C PRO A 166 -6.37 1.02 -4.65
N GLU A 167 -7.17 0.32 -5.45
CA GLU A 167 -7.24 0.52 -6.90
C GLU A 167 -7.69 1.94 -7.25
N GLU A 168 -8.75 2.45 -6.59
CA GLU A 168 -9.26 3.80 -6.83
C GLU A 168 -8.24 4.87 -6.42
N ILE A 169 -7.54 4.71 -5.29
CA ILE A 169 -6.49 5.63 -4.86
C ILE A 169 -5.30 5.66 -5.82
N TYR A 170 -4.95 4.51 -6.41
CA TYR A 170 -3.86 4.42 -7.37
C TYR A 170 -4.22 4.97 -8.75
N GLU A 171 -5.37 4.53 -9.29
CA GLU A 171 -5.80 4.86 -10.64
C GLU A 171 -6.44 6.26 -10.74
N ASN A 172 -7.16 6.71 -9.72
CA ASN A 172 -7.92 7.96 -9.70
C ASN A 172 -7.66 8.80 -8.44
N PRO A 173 -6.39 9.13 -8.11
CA PRO A 173 -6.07 9.95 -6.93
C PRO A 173 -6.73 11.33 -7.04
N LYS A 174 -7.27 11.84 -5.93
CA LYS A 174 -7.98 13.12 -5.91
C LYS A 174 -7.04 14.32 -5.81
N SER A 175 -5.81 14.14 -5.31
CA SER A 175 -4.87 15.22 -5.11
C SER A 175 -3.49 14.92 -5.68
N LEU A 176 -2.73 15.97 -5.97
CA LEU A 176 -1.31 15.90 -6.34
C LEU A 176 -0.49 15.15 -5.28
N TYR A 177 -0.83 15.37 -4.00
CA TYR A 177 -0.16 14.68 -2.91
C TYR A 177 -0.37 13.17 -2.97
N THR A 178 -1.63 12.71 -3.09
CA THR A 178 -1.95 11.27 -3.20
C THR A 178 -1.27 10.65 -4.42
N ALA A 179 -1.32 11.33 -5.58
CA ALA A 179 -0.70 10.87 -6.82
C ALA A 179 0.80 10.62 -6.67
N ASN A 180 1.51 11.55 -6.00
CA ASN A 180 2.96 11.42 -5.75
C ASN A 180 3.30 10.49 -4.58
N PHE A 181 2.41 10.37 -3.59
CA PHE A 181 2.65 9.53 -2.43
C PHE A 181 2.50 8.04 -2.78
N ILE A 182 1.55 7.67 -3.65
CA ILE A 182 1.30 6.27 -4.03
C ILE A 182 1.93 5.96 -5.38
N GLY A 183 3.03 5.20 -5.36
CA GLY A 183 3.75 4.78 -6.55
C GLY A 183 4.51 5.90 -7.25
N ILE A 184 5.08 5.58 -8.41
CA ILE A 184 5.77 6.56 -9.26
C ILE A 184 4.73 7.29 -10.09
N ALA A 185 4.87 8.61 -10.22
CA ALA A 185 3.93 9.47 -10.93
C ALA A 185 4.64 10.43 -11.88
N ASN A 186 4.23 10.46 -13.14
CA ASN A 186 4.55 11.58 -14.03
C ASN A 186 3.43 12.61 -13.89
N ILE A 187 3.74 13.72 -13.23
CA ILE A 187 2.81 14.85 -13.08
C ILE A 187 3.18 15.88 -14.13
N ILE A 188 2.21 16.24 -14.97
CA ILE A 188 2.40 17.14 -16.10
C ILE A 188 1.41 18.27 -16.00
N GLU A 189 1.92 19.50 -16.02
CA GLU A 189 1.08 20.69 -16.09
C GLU A 189 0.60 20.89 -17.52
N ILE A 190 -0.71 21.06 -17.68
CA ILE A 190 -1.36 21.32 -18.96
C ILE A 190 -2.28 22.54 -18.87
N TYR A 191 -2.46 23.22 -19.99
CA TYR A 191 -3.41 24.30 -20.12
C TYR A 191 -4.22 24.19 -21.42
N LYS A 192 -5.42 24.75 -21.40
CA LYS A 192 -6.30 24.73 -22.56
C LYS A 192 -5.76 25.68 -23.64
N LYS A 193 -5.56 25.13 -24.85
CA LYS A 193 -5.15 25.87 -26.04
C LYS A 193 -6.08 25.47 -27.17
N ASP A 194 -6.95 26.40 -27.56
CA ASP A 194 -8.03 26.18 -28.55
C ASP A 194 -8.94 25.00 -28.10
N GLU A 195 -9.08 23.97 -28.91
CA GLU A 195 -9.88 22.77 -28.63
C GLU A 195 -9.07 21.67 -27.92
N ASN A 196 -7.76 21.85 -27.74
CA ASN A 196 -6.85 20.87 -27.16
C ASN A 196 -6.21 21.37 -25.88
N PHE A 197 -5.48 20.48 -25.21
CA PHE A 197 -4.64 20.81 -24.06
C PHE A 197 -3.18 20.72 -24.46
N TYR A 198 -2.36 21.61 -23.92
CA TYR A 198 -0.95 21.72 -24.25
C TYR A 198 -0.09 21.76 -22.98
N SER A 199 1.10 21.15 -23.03
CA SER A 199 2.13 21.30 -22.01
C SER A 199 3.36 22.00 -22.58
N ASP A 200 3.78 23.07 -21.93
CA ASP A 200 5.02 23.77 -22.29
C ASP A 200 6.26 22.92 -22.01
N ASP A 201 6.24 22.21 -20.89
CA ASP A 201 7.35 21.37 -20.44
C ASP A 201 7.66 20.22 -21.41
N LEU A 202 6.62 19.62 -21.97
CA LEU A 202 6.75 18.55 -22.95
C LEU A 202 6.70 19.08 -24.40
N GLY A 203 6.05 20.21 -24.62
CA GLY A 203 5.88 20.81 -25.95
C GLY A 203 4.96 20.01 -26.87
N ILE A 204 3.96 19.34 -26.31
CA ILE A 204 3.02 18.50 -27.03
C ILE A 204 1.57 18.84 -26.73
N ASN A 205 0.70 18.44 -27.64
CA ASN A 205 -0.74 18.50 -27.44
C ASN A 205 -1.27 17.21 -26.82
N PHE A 206 -2.22 17.37 -25.92
CA PHE A 206 -2.96 16.27 -25.30
C PHE A 206 -4.39 16.22 -25.79
N LYS A 207 -4.88 15.03 -26.05
CA LYS A 207 -6.30 14.79 -26.24
C LYS A 207 -6.83 14.15 -24.97
N LEU A 208 -7.77 14.85 -24.32
CA LEU A 208 -8.46 14.37 -23.10
C LEU A 208 -9.88 13.98 -23.48
N ASN A 209 -10.39 12.94 -22.83
CA ASN A 209 -11.78 12.51 -23.00
C ASN A 209 -12.74 13.21 -22.02
N LYS A 210 -12.26 14.24 -21.30
CA LYS A 210 -13.03 14.94 -20.26
C LYS A 210 -12.91 16.45 -20.47
N GLU A 211 -14.02 17.17 -20.36
CA GLU A 211 -13.99 18.63 -20.30
C GLU A 211 -13.39 19.08 -18.96
N LEU A 212 -12.47 20.03 -19.03
CA LEU A 212 -11.88 20.65 -17.86
C LEU A 212 -12.59 21.95 -17.50
N LYS A 213 -12.87 22.13 -16.23
CA LYS A 213 -13.44 23.41 -15.70
C LYS A 213 -12.39 24.51 -15.66
N ASN A 214 -11.13 24.18 -15.43
CA ASN A 214 -10.04 25.12 -15.29
C ASN A 214 -9.25 25.25 -16.60
N THR A 215 -8.72 26.44 -16.84
CA THR A 215 -7.83 26.71 -17.98
C THR A 215 -6.45 26.11 -17.82
N LYS A 216 -6.05 25.76 -16.61
CA LYS A 216 -4.76 25.19 -16.22
C LYS A 216 -4.98 24.13 -15.14
N THR A 217 -4.34 22.97 -15.27
CA THR A 217 -4.46 21.87 -14.32
C THR A 217 -3.26 20.91 -14.43
N ASN A 218 -3.11 20.05 -13.43
CA ASN A 218 -2.15 18.96 -13.45
C ASN A 218 -2.82 17.66 -13.91
N ILE A 219 -2.09 16.87 -14.71
CA ILE A 219 -2.48 15.52 -15.07
C ILE A 219 -1.47 14.52 -14.52
N LEU A 220 -1.98 13.36 -14.17
CA LEU A 220 -1.19 12.19 -13.81
C LEU A 220 -1.12 11.24 -15.01
N LEU A 221 0.09 10.78 -15.30
CA LEU A 221 0.33 9.69 -16.22
C LEU A 221 1.24 8.65 -15.55
N ARG A 222 0.73 7.46 -15.27
CA ARG A 222 1.49 6.40 -14.63
C ARG A 222 2.54 5.83 -15.58
N PRO A 223 3.77 5.52 -15.09
CA PRO A 223 4.86 5.02 -15.93
C PRO A 223 4.54 3.76 -16.73
N GLU A 224 3.77 2.84 -16.17
CA GLU A 224 3.34 1.57 -16.79
C GLU A 224 2.25 1.76 -17.87
N LYS A 225 1.63 2.93 -17.93
CA LYS A 225 0.64 3.27 -18.98
C LYS A 225 1.30 3.83 -20.24
N ILE A 226 2.61 4.10 -20.21
CA ILE A 226 3.38 4.65 -21.31
C ILE A 226 4.05 3.51 -22.07
N LYS A 227 3.76 3.42 -23.37
CA LYS A 227 4.40 2.49 -24.31
C LYS A 227 5.65 3.16 -24.89
N ILE A 228 6.78 2.45 -24.90
CA ILE A 228 8.06 2.91 -25.46
C ILE A 228 8.38 2.14 -26.74
N GLN A 229 8.85 2.84 -27.78
CA GLN A 229 9.19 2.26 -29.09
C GLN A 229 10.41 2.94 -29.71
N SER A 230 11.14 2.21 -30.58
CA SER A 230 12.20 2.82 -31.37
C SER A 230 11.65 3.84 -32.37
N ILE A 231 12.39 4.93 -32.58
CA ILE A 231 12.03 5.99 -33.53
C ILE A 231 11.87 5.47 -34.98
N ASN A 232 12.49 4.34 -35.31
CA ASN A 232 12.43 3.73 -36.64
C ASN A 232 11.10 2.99 -36.91
N ASN A 233 10.26 2.78 -35.90
CA ASN A 233 8.99 2.04 -36.00
C ASN A 233 7.76 2.94 -36.15
N LEU A 234 7.89 4.09 -36.80
CA LEU A 234 6.92 5.17 -36.85
C LEU A 234 5.55 4.78 -37.45
N LYS A 235 4.53 4.66 -36.55
CA LYS A 235 3.17 5.14 -36.82
C LYS A 235 2.86 6.18 -35.73
N THR A 236 3.28 7.41 -35.97
CA THR A 236 3.00 8.51 -35.01
C THR A 236 1.56 8.97 -35.14
N SER A 237 0.80 8.85 -34.07
CA SER A 237 -0.37 9.70 -33.86
C SER A 237 0.14 11.09 -33.44
N SER A 238 -0.49 12.16 -33.91
CA SER A 238 -0.11 13.53 -33.55
C SER A 238 -0.45 13.93 -32.12
N PHE A 239 -1.12 13.06 -31.38
CA PHE A 239 -1.59 13.29 -30.03
C PHE A 239 -1.08 12.22 -29.06
N ASN A 240 -0.91 12.60 -27.79
CA ASN A 240 -0.56 11.69 -26.70
C ASN A 240 0.72 10.88 -27.00
N SER A 241 1.69 11.51 -27.62
CA SER A 241 3.00 10.93 -27.90
C SER A 241 4.08 11.99 -27.93
N PHE A 242 5.30 11.59 -27.58
CA PHE A 242 6.48 12.43 -27.68
C PHE A 242 7.70 11.62 -28.10
N SER A 243 8.72 12.29 -28.62
CA SER A 243 10.04 11.74 -28.76
C SER A 243 10.97 12.30 -27.68
N GLY A 244 11.75 11.45 -27.06
CA GLY A 244 12.71 11.80 -26.02
C GLY A 244 13.98 10.99 -26.11
N GLU A 245 14.97 11.35 -25.28
CA GLU A 245 16.26 10.66 -25.19
C GLU A 245 16.34 9.94 -23.83
N ILE A 246 16.77 8.68 -23.84
CA ILE A 246 16.95 7.90 -22.63
C ILE A 246 18.14 8.44 -21.84
N LEU A 247 17.87 8.99 -20.65
CA LEU A 247 18.88 9.44 -19.71
C LEU A 247 19.43 8.30 -18.87
N GLU A 248 18.51 7.43 -18.39
CA GLU A 248 18.87 6.35 -17.49
C GLU A 248 17.99 5.14 -17.72
N LYS A 249 18.55 3.96 -17.46
CA LYS A 249 17.90 2.68 -17.56
C LYS A 249 18.19 1.85 -16.31
N SER A 250 17.17 1.34 -15.66
CA SER A 250 17.26 0.47 -14.49
C SER A 250 16.51 -0.83 -14.72
N TYR A 251 17.24 -1.94 -14.76
CA TYR A 251 16.64 -3.28 -14.88
C TYR A 251 16.16 -3.76 -13.50
N LEU A 252 14.87 -4.06 -13.35
CA LEU A 252 14.22 -4.42 -12.10
C LEU A 252 13.66 -5.86 -12.12
N GLY A 253 14.13 -6.70 -13.04
CA GLY A 253 13.69 -8.09 -13.20
C GLY A 253 12.46 -8.20 -14.08
N SER A 254 11.26 -8.12 -13.54
CA SER A 254 9.99 -8.22 -14.31
C SER A 254 9.72 -7.02 -15.22
N PHE A 255 10.34 -5.88 -14.94
CA PHE A 255 10.25 -4.67 -15.77
C PHE A 255 11.56 -3.91 -15.80
N THR A 256 11.68 -3.03 -16.80
CA THR A 256 12.78 -2.07 -16.94
C THR A 256 12.22 -0.66 -16.79
N ARG A 257 12.83 0.16 -15.92
CA ARG A 257 12.50 1.56 -15.79
C ARG A 257 13.43 2.39 -16.65
N TYR A 258 12.84 3.28 -17.43
CA TYR A 258 13.54 4.27 -18.24
C TYR A 258 13.21 5.67 -17.75
N GLU A 259 14.23 6.51 -17.58
CA GLU A 259 14.08 7.95 -17.37
C GLU A 259 14.36 8.65 -18.72
N ILE A 260 13.35 9.28 -19.28
CA ILE A 260 13.39 9.84 -20.64
C ILE A 260 13.32 11.36 -20.55
N LYS A 261 14.31 12.03 -21.10
CA LYS A 261 14.38 13.49 -21.18
C LYS A 261 13.61 14.01 -22.37
N ILE A 262 12.76 14.99 -22.10
CA ILE A 262 12.01 15.75 -23.10
C ILE A 262 12.12 17.20 -22.72
N LYS A 263 12.69 18.05 -23.58
CA LYS A 263 12.88 19.47 -23.29
C LYS A 263 13.37 19.68 -21.84
N ASN A 264 12.51 20.20 -20.95
CA ASN A 264 12.82 20.56 -19.58
C ASN A 264 12.36 19.49 -18.56
N MET A 265 11.70 18.43 -18.98
CA MET A 265 11.09 17.43 -18.10
C MET A 265 11.75 16.06 -18.28
N ILE A 266 11.73 15.26 -17.22
CA ILE A 266 12.07 13.84 -17.22
C ILE A 266 10.79 13.06 -16.98
N ILE A 267 10.51 12.09 -17.84
CA ILE A 267 9.36 11.19 -17.73
C ILE A 267 9.87 9.78 -17.42
N SER A 268 9.33 9.19 -16.37
CA SER A 268 9.57 7.78 -16.03
C SER A 268 8.65 6.88 -16.82
N VAL A 269 9.20 5.81 -17.41
CA VAL A 269 8.47 4.77 -18.14
C VAL A 269 8.81 3.41 -17.56
N LEU A 270 7.81 2.57 -17.32
CA LEU A 270 7.98 1.18 -16.91
C LEU A 270 7.59 0.24 -18.05
N ASP A 271 8.57 -0.43 -18.63
CA ASP A 271 8.38 -1.40 -19.68
C ASP A 271 8.49 -2.82 -19.14
N GLN A 272 7.50 -3.66 -19.44
CA GLN A 272 7.43 -5.02 -18.90
C GLN A 272 8.28 -5.99 -19.72
N ASN A 273 9.16 -6.74 -19.03
CA ASN A 273 10.09 -7.68 -19.66
C ASN A 273 9.41 -9.03 -19.96
N PHE A 274 8.56 -9.10 -20.99
CA PHE A 274 7.81 -10.32 -21.36
C PHE A 274 8.65 -11.42 -22.02
N ASN A 275 9.67 -11.06 -22.80
CA ASN A 275 10.49 -12.02 -23.54
C ASN A 275 11.97 -11.69 -23.50
N SER A 276 12.82 -12.70 -23.31
CA SER A 276 14.28 -12.58 -23.39
C SER A 276 14.79 -12.16 -24.79
N ASN A 277 13.94 -12.27 -25.83
CA ASN A 277 14.21 -11.86 -27.20
C ASN A 277 13.50 -10.56 -27.62
N SER A 278 12.94 -9.78 -26.66
CA SER A 278 12.34 -8.50 -27.03
C SER A 278 13.43 -7.53 -27.52
N ASN A 279 13.28 -7.04 -28.74
CA ASN A 279 14.12 -6.00 -29.38
C ASN A 279 14.03 -4.63 -28.69
N TYR A 280 13.54 -4.58 -27.46
CA TYR A 280 13.23 -3.39 -26.67
C TYR A 280 14.25 -3.13 -25.56
N ASN A 281 15.53 -3.40 -25.84
CA ASN A 281 16.61 -3.03 -24.95
C ASN A 281 17.23 -1.70 -25.40
N PHE A 282 16.56 -0.60 -25.09
CA PHE A 282 17.01 0.74 -25.47
C PHE A 282 18.21 1.16 -24.59
N PRO A 283 19.38 1.46 -25.18
CA PRO A 283 20.53 1.95 -24.44
C PRO A 283 20.37 3.44 -24.07
N LYS A 284 21.20 3.88 -23.12
CA LYS A 284 21.30 5.29 -22.76
C LYS A 284 21.72 6.12 -23.97
N GLY A 285 21.10 7.29 -24.14
CA GLY A 285 21.31 8.18 -25.27
C GLY A 285 20.48 7.85 -26.53
N GLU A 286 19.77 6.72 -26.53
CA GLU A 286 18.89 6.39 -27.64
C GLU A 286 17.65 7.29 -27.64
N LYS A 287 17.25 7.71 -28.85
CA LYS A 287 16.00 8.44 -29.08
C LYS A 287 14.86 7.46 -29.26
N VAL A 288 13.82 7.64 -28.47
CA VAL A 288 12.64 6.78 -28.44
C VAL A 288 11.37 7.60 -28.63
N ILE A 289 10.29 6.92 -29.01
CA ILE A 289 8.94 7.47 -29.00
C ILE A 289 8.18 6.83 -27.86
N CYS A 290 7.55 7.67 -27.04
CA CYS A 290 6.63 7.29 -26.00
C CYS A 290 5.21 7.68 -26.38
N SER A 291 4.26 6.80 -26.13
CA SER A 291 2.85 7.02 -26.43
C SER A 291 1.95 6.40 -25.37
N TRP A 292 0.76 6.95 -25.22
CA TRP A 292 -0.26 6.47 -24.29
C TRP A 292 -1.67 6.71 -24.80
N GLU A 293 -2.63 6.06 -24.21
CA GLU A 293 -4.03 6.20 -24.55
C GLU A 293 -4.67 7.34 -23.73
N SER A 294 -5.67 8.04 -24.28
CA SER A 294 -6.31 9.19 -23.62
C SER A 294 -6.93 8.82 -22.26
N GLU A 295 -7.39 7.59 -22.13
CA GLU A 295 -7.97 7.01 -20.92
C GLU A 295 -6.95 6.84 -19.78
N SER A 296 -5.67 6.76 -20.14
CA SER A 296 -4.55 6.62 -19.19
C SER A 296 -4.24 7.92 -18.45
N ILE A 297 -4.74 9.06 -18.95
CA ILE A 297 -4.54 10.36 -18.35
C ILE A 297 -5.59 10.58 -17.25
N LYS A 298 -5.13 10.95 -16.05
CA LYS A 298 -6.03 11.36 -14.96
C LYS A 298 -5.80 12.82 -14.63
N VAL A 299 -6.90 13.57 -14.54
CA VAL A 299 -6.88 14.98 -14.15
C VAL A 299 -6.91 15.06 -12.64
N LEU A 300 -5.97 15.80 -12.05
CA LEU A 300 -5.90 16.03 -10.62
C LEU A 300 -6.69 17.29 -10.26
N GLU A 301 -7.53 17.16 -9.23
CA GLU A 301 -8.32 18.28 -8.69
C GLU A 301 -7.53 18.85 -7.50
N ASP A 302 -6.71 19.86 -7.72
CA ASP A 302 -6.02 20.63 -6.67
C ASP A 302 -6.62 22.03 -6.56
#